data_f0222c6a1c3c2b979bd44e32f4e00d8a
#
_entry.id   f0222c6a1c3c2b979bd44e32f4e00d8a
#
_cell.length_a   1.000
_cell.length_b   1.000
_cell.length_c   1.000
_cell.angle_alpha   90.00
_cell.angle_beta   90.00
_cell.angle_gamma   90.00
#
_symmetry.space_group_name_H-M   'P 1'
#
loop_
_entity.id
_entity.type
_entity.pdbx_description
1 polymer ?
#
loop_
_entity_poly.entity_id
_entity_poly.type
_entity_poly.pdbx_seq_one_letter_code
_entity_poly.pdbx_strand_id
1 'polypeptide(L)'
;MMNSNSTKTDAAANEWAIDDDVMRLREWGTDAIRMLPAPPVSEWTIGAAETCALRLDDPSGRVSRLHARLVRDETRWLLRDLGSKNGVRLDGARRTEIVLEPGLEIGIGGITLIAESGRSVALRGFLSRVLGWRSECTDLVDHALRSVRMAATRRLALVLCGDGDLVPTARSIHRHALGRDRPFVVCDPRRRQVKATVRSAENYDSGMQALAAATGGSLCVRSRRLPRDFSEVIAALRDPDSRVQLVVCGRTPDDCEPYRAVPITVPAIASREAELDRIITEYAEDAMAELGTPRTGFLAVDRAWIRDHAAASLPEIEKATLRLIAIRESRNLSNAAARLGMAPVSLSRWIGRRRMPMQILP
;
A
#
# COMPACT_ATOMS: atom_id res chain seq x y z
N MET A 1 -12.64 -45.08 0.15
CA MET A 1 -11.78 -44.31 -0.77
C MET A 1 -12.44 -42.96 -0.96
N MET A 2 -12.07 -41.96 -0.17
CA MET A 2 -12.55 -40.56 -0.29
C MET A 2 -11.47 -39.75 -0.97
N ASN A 3 -11.81 -39.21 -2.15
CA ASN A 3 -10.95 -38.35 -2.94
C ASN A 3 -10.74 -37.03 -2.22
N SER A 4 -9.54 -36.77 -1.76
CA SER A 4 -9.09 -35.47 -1.36
C SER A 4 -8.63 -34.68 -2.61
N ASN A 5 -9.56 -34.02 -3.29
CA ASN A 5 -9.23 -32.95 -4.23
C ASN A 5 -8.93 -31.67 -3.41
N SER A 6 -7.75 -31.62 -2.85
CA SER A 6 -7.16 -30.36 -2.39
C SER A 6 -6.69 -29.62 -3.63
N THR A 7 -7.38 -28.56 -3.96
CA THR A 7 -7.17 -27.73 -5.14
C THR A 7 -5.83 -27.00 -5.02
N LYS A 8 -4.89 -27.32 -5.91
CA LYS A 8 -3.61 -26.60 -6.13
C LYS A 8 -3.78 -25.09 -6.46
N THR A 9 -5.01 -24.60 -6.55
CA THR A 9 -5.34 -23.21 -6.88
C THR A 9 -5.10 -22.23 -5.72
N ASP A 10 -5.12 -22.71 -4.47
CA ASP A 10 -4.98 -21.85 -3.29
C ASP A 10 -3.53 -21.43 -2.99
N ALA A 11 -2.54 -22.26 -3.34
CA ALA A 11 -1.14 -21.96 -3.06
C ALA A 11 -0.58 -20.78 -3.89
N ALA A 12 -1.05 -20.59 -5.13
CA ALA A 12 -0.60 -19.51 -6.00
C ALA A 12 -1.26 -18.15 -5.66
N ALA A 13 -2.47 -18.17 -5.10
CA ALA A 13 -3.16 -16.98 -4.59
C ALA A 13 -2.47 -16.43 -3.33
N ASN A 14 -1.84 -17.32 -2.53
CA ASN A 14 -1.22 -16.95 -1.26
C ASN A 14 0.15 -16.26 -1.38
N GLU A 15 0.81 -16.26 -2.54
CA GLU A 15 2.10 -15.55 -2.68
C GLU A 15 1.98 -14.01 -2.58
N TRP A 16 0.76 -13.49 -2.77
CA TRP A 16 0.41 -12.08 -2.55
C TRP A 16 -0.31 -11.84 -1.22
N ALA A 17 -0.67 -12.91 -0.51
CA ALA A 17 -1.17 -12.77 0.84
C ALA A 17 -0.05 -12.20 1.71
N ILE A 18 -0.39 -11.19 2.48
CA ILE A 18 0.51 -10.63 3.49
C ILE A 18 0.71 -11.73 4.51
N ASP A 19 1.89 -12.34 4.49
CA ASP A 19 2.23 -13.55 5.27
C ASP A 19 2.57 -13.22 6.73
N ASP A 20 1.78 -12.33 7.34
CA ASP A 20 1.92 -11.88 8.73
C ASP A 20 0.71 -12.33 9.54
N ASP A 21 0.91 -12.63 10.81
CA ASP A 21 -0.17 -12.93 11.74
C ASP A 21 -1.12 -11.74 11.92
N VAL A 22 -2.42 -12.03 11.99
CA VAL A 22 -3.42 -11.03 12.36
C VAL A 22 -3.21 -10.64 13.81
N MET A 23 -2.99 -9.33 14.06
CA MET A 23 -2.72 -8.79 15.37
C MET A 23 -3.86 -7.99 15.98
N ARG A 24 -4.81 -7.54 15.14
CA ARG A 24 -5.94 -6.73 15.58
C ARG A 24 -7.12 -6.81 14.63
N LEU A 25 -8.29 -6.45 15.15
CA LEU A 25 -9.51 -6.19 14.37
C LEU A 25 -9.81 -4.69 14.41
N ARG A 26 -10.14 -4.12 13.26
CA ARG A 26 -10.58 -2.72 13.17
C ARG A 26 -11.96 -2.66 12.53
N GLU A 27 -12.79 -1.79 13.01
CA GLU A 27 -14.10 -1.55 12.42
C GLU A 27 -13.97 -0.69 11.15
N TRP A 28 -14.62 -1.12 10.06
CA TRP A 28 -14.66 -0.43 8.78
C TRP A 28 -15.21 1.00 8.92
N GLY A 29 -14.59 1.95 8.24
CA GLY A 29 -15.00 3.36 8.24
C GLY A 29 -14.71 4.10 9.55
N THR A 30 -14.04 3.44 10.51
CA THR A 30 -13.69 4.02 11.81
C THR A 30 -12.23 3.79 12.19
N ASP A 31 -11.78 4.44 13.25
CA ASP A 31 -10.50 4.16 13.90
C ASP A 31 -10.66 3.26 15.14
N ALA A 32 -11.83 2.63 15.31
CA ALA A 32 -12.06 1.69 16.42
C ALA A 32 -11.25 0.41 16.22
N ILE A 33 -10.25 0.22 17.07
CA ILE A 33 -9.29 -0.90 17.02
C ILE A 33 -9.46 -1.79 18.24
N ARG A 34 -9.37 -3.09 18.04
CA ARG A 34 -9.33 -4.13 19.08
C ARG A 34 -8.11 -5.01 18.85
N MET A 35 -7.12 -4.87 19.72
CA MET A 35 -5.93 -5.74 19.71
C MET A 35 -6.34 -7.16 20.06
N LEU A 36 -5.87 -8.13 19.28
CA LEU A 36 -6.07 -9.54 19.63
C LEU A 36 -5.20 -9.90 20.84
N PRO A 37 -5.68 -10.78 21.73
CA PRO A 37 -4.96 -11.11 22.95
C PRO A 37 -3.66 -11.83 22.67
N ALA A 38 -2.66 -11.53 23.50
CA ALA A 38 -1.42 -12.30 23.51
C ALA A 38 -1.61 -13.65 24.22
N PRO A 39 -0.78 -14.68 23.95
CA PRO A 39 -0.75 -15.89 24.76
C PRO A 39 -0.59 -15.58 26.26
N PRO A 40 -1.20 -16.34 27.16
CA PRO A 40 -1.86 -17.63 26.96
C PRO A 40 -3.35 -17.57 26.59
N VAL A 41 -3.93 -16.38 26.34
CA VAL A 41 -5.35 -16.28 25.98
C VAL A 41 -5.59 -16.89 24.62
N SER A 42 -6.39 -17.96 24.59
CA SER A 42 -6.69 -18.72 23.38
C SER A 42 -8.12 -18.53 22.87
N GLU A 43 -8.96 -17.82 23.60
CA GLU A 43 -10.38 -17.69 23.28
C GLU A 43 -10.94 -16.32 23.65
N TRP A 44 -11.75 -15.73 22.74
CA TRP A 44 -12.46 -14.48 22.95
C TRP A 44 -13.89 -14.58 22.43
N THR A 45 -14.86 -14.16 23.24
CA THR A 45 -16.26 -14.03 22.82
C THR A 45 -16.51 -12.66 22.21
N ILE A 46 -17.32 -12.63 21.14
CA ILE A 46 -17.73 -11.42 20.41
C ILE A 46 -19.24 -11.30 20.44
N GLY A 47 -19.75 -10.13 20.76
CA GLY A 47 -21.18 -9.88 20.76
C GLY A 47 -21.56 -8.53 21.36
N ALA A 48 -22.88 -8.30 21.51
CA ALA A 48 -23.40 -7.07 22.09
C ALA A 48 -23.48 -7.09 23.61
N ALA A 49 -23.35 -8.27 24.25
CA ALA A 49 -23.39 -8.36 25.71
C ALA A 49 -22.14 -7.74 26.35
N GLU A 50 -22.31 -7.14 27.53
CA GLU A 50 -21.20 -6.59 28.32
C GLU A 50 -20.20 -7.65 28.79
N THR A 51 -20.65 -8.89 28.86
CA THR A 51 -19.81 -10.04 29.22
C THR A 51 -18.91 -10.53 28.09
N CYS A 52 -19.08 -10.04 26.84
CA CYS A 52 -18.21 -10.39 25.73
C CYS A 52 -16.86 -9.72 25.88
N ALA A 53 -15.79 -10.48 25.64
CA ALA A 53 -14.42 -9.97 25.63
C ALA A 53 -14.23 -8.90 24.55
N LEU A 54 -14.90 -9.06 23.38
CA LEU A 54 -15.02 -8.06 22.35
C LEU A 54 -16.50 -7.64 22.24
N ARG A 55 -16.87 -6.57 22.93
CA ARG A 55 -18.19 -5.98 22.78
C ARG A 55 -18.26 -5.16 21.50
N LEU A 56 -19.30 -5.41 20.71
CA LEU A 56 -19.64 -4.65 19.49
C LEU A 56 -20.90 -3.83 19.76
N ASP A 57 -20.79 -2.52 19.56
CA ASP A 57 -21.90 -1.59 19.69
C ASP A 57 -22.51 -1.35 18.29
N ASP A 58 -23.55 -2.11 17.98
CA ASP A 58 -24.24 -2.09 16.69
C ASP A 58 -25.55 -1.31 16.79
N PRO A 59 -25.61 -0.06 16.28
CA PRO A 59 -26.85 0.75 16.32
C PRO A 59 -28.03 0.10 15.60
N SER A 60 -27.76 -0.82 14.64
CA SER A 60 -28.82 -1.56 13.92
C SER A 60 -29.41 -2.70 14.73
N GLY A 61 -28.88 -3.04 15.90
CA GLY A 61 -29.31 -4.12 16.77
C GLY A 61 -29.21 -5.52 16.15
N ARG A 62 -28.38 -5.71 15.13
CA ARG A 62 -28.21 -6.98 14.41
C ARG A 62 -27.15 -7.88 15.02
N VAL A 63 -26.30 -7.38 15.91
CA VAL A 63 -25.33 -8.19 16.65
C VAL A 63 -26.06 -8.92 17.79
N SER A 64 -25.94 -10.25 17.85
CA SER A 64 -26.47 -11.06 18.95
C SER A 64 -25.69 -10.80 20.24
N ARG A 65 -26.34 -10.98 21.42
CA ARG A 65 -25.67 -10.84 22.74
C ARG A 65 -24.38 -11.63 22.79
N LEU A 66 -24.41 -12.90 22.39
CA LEU A 66 -23.26 -13.74 22.13
C LEU A 66 -23.33 -14.12 20.64
N HIS A 67 -22.42 -13.60 19.81
CA HIS A 67 -22.54 -13.71 18.36
C HIS A 67 -21.54 -14.69 17.78
N ALA A 68 -20.27 -14.53 18.13
CA ALA A 68 -19.18 -15.33 17.63
C ALA A 68 -18.10 -15.55 18.69
N ARG A 69 -17.18 -16.43 18.38
CA ARG A 69 -16.03 -16.76 19.23
C ARG A 69 -14.76 -16.75 18.36
N LEU A 70 -13.75 -16.07 18.82
CA LEU A 70 -12.38 -16.20 18.31
C LEU A 70 -11.66 -17.28 19.11
N VAL A 71 -11.07 -18.23 18.41
CA VAL A 71 -10.25 -19.28 19.00
C VAL A 71 -8.88 -19.23 18.32
N ARG A 72 -7.81 -19.33 19.10
CA ARG A 72 -6.46 -19.46 18.56
C ARG A 72 -6.15 -20.93 18.34
N ASP A 73 -5.89 -21.29 17.06
CA ASP A 73 -5.44 -22.60 16.64
C ASP A 73 -3.96 -22.48 16.24
N GLU A 74 -3.06 -23.01 17.09
CA GLU A 74 -1.61 -22.88 16.96
C GLU A 74 -1.17 -21.41 16.73
N THR A 75 -0.98 -21.02 15.45
CA THR A 75 -0.53 -19.70 15.04
C THR A 75 -1.64 -18.81 14.49
N ARG A 76 -2.82 -19.36 14.17
CA ARG A 76 -3.88 -18.63 13.47
C ARG A 76 -5.09 -18.40 14.36
N TRP A 77 -5.81 -17.31 14.08
CA TRP A 77 -7.09 -17.03 14.69
C TRP A 77 -8.22 -17.57 13.83
N LEU A 78 -9.16 -18.25 14.47
CA LEU A 78 -10.33 -18.84 13.89
C LEU A 78 -11.57 -18.19 14.48
N LEU A 79 -12.42 -17.61 13.66
CA LEU A 79 -13.69 -17.04 14.05
C LEU A 79 -14.81 -18.04 13.81
N ARG A 80 -15.55 -18.41 14.86
CA ARG A 80 -16.69 -19.34 14.81
C ARG A 80 -17.99 -18.62 15.14
N ASP A 81 -19.02 -18.77 14.33
CA ASP A 81 -20.37 -18.34 14.64
C ASP A 81 -20.96 -19.18 15.76
N LEU A 82 -21.62 -18.57 16.73
CA LEU A 82 -22.25 -19.26 17.87
C LEU A 82 -23.75 -19.46 17.67
N GLY A 83 -24.21 -19.65 16.44
CA GLY A 83 -25.63 -19.74 16.13
C GLY A 83 -26.32 -18.39 16.19
N SER A 84 -25.63 -17.33 15.82
CA SER A 84 -26.15 -15.97 15.87
C SER A 84 -27.33 -15.76 14.92
N LYS A 85 -28.23 -14.81 15.25
CA LYS A 85 -29.41 -14.53 14.44
C LYS A 85 -29.08 -14.17 13.00
N ASN A 86 -28.07 -13.34 12.77
CA ASN A 86 -27.71 -12.83 11.46
C ASN A 86 -26.49 -13.51 10.83
N GLY A 87 -25.78 -14.35 11.59
CA GLY A 87 -24.59 -15.09 11.16
C GLY A 87 -23.36 -14.21 10.99
N VAL A 88 -22.20 -14.85 10.95
CA VAL A 88 -20.96 -14.25 10.52
C VAL A 88 -20.88 -14.32 8.99
N ARG A 89 -20.41 -13.26 8.32
CA ARG A 89 -20.38 -13.17 6.87
C ARG A 89 -18.97 -12.88 6.35
N LEU A 90 -18.64 -13.54 5.26
CA LEU A 90 -17.44 -13.26 4.47
C LEU A 90 -17.88 -13.09 3.00
N ASP A 91 -17.51 -11.98 2.37
CA ASP A 91 -17.93 -11.62 1.00
C ASP A 91 -19.47 -11.71 0.83
N GLY A 92 -20.24 -11.31 1.85
CA GLY A 92 -21.71 -11.36 1.88
C GLY A 92 -22.31 -12.74 2.18
N ALA A 93 -21.56 -13.84 2.05
CA ALA A 93 -22.02 -15.19 2.33
C ALA A 93 -21.87 -15.54 3.82
N ARG A 94 -22.87 -16.23 4.39
CA ARG A 94 -22.79 -16.77 5.76
C ARG A 94 -21.71 -17.85 5.84
N ARG A 95 -20.94 -17.81 6.94
CA ARG A 95 -19.93 -18.81 7.28
C ARG A 95 -20.09 -19.23 8.74
N THR A 96 -19.91 -20.49 8.99
CA THR A 96 -19.89 -21.05 10.36
C THR A 96 -18.51 -20.85 10.99
N GLU A 97 -17.49 -20.80 10.16
CA GLU A 97 -16.10 -20.68 10.57
C GLU A 97 -15.26 -19.90 9.52
N ILE A 98 -14.36 -19.04 9.96
CA ILE A 98 -13.46 -18.23 9.13
C ILE A 98 -12.08 -18.26 9.77
N VAL A 99 -11.06 -18.68 9.03
CA VAL A 99 -9.65 -18.43 9.41
C VAL A 99 -9.35 -16.97 9.15
N LEU A 100 -8.84 -16.25 10.16
CA LEU A 100 -8.48 -14.84 9.98
C LEU A 100 -7.20 -14.73 9.16
N GLU A 101 -7.31 -14.01 8.04
CA GLU A 101 -6.19 -13.62 7.21
C GLU A 101 -6.14 -12.09 7.11
N PRO A 102 -4.95 -11.49 6.96
CA PRO A 102 -4.82 -10.05 6.84
C PRO A 102 -5.66 -9.47 5.68
N GLY A 103 -6.42 -8.40 5.98
CA GLY A 103 -7.28 -7.73 5.03
C GLY A 103 -8.66 -8.38 4.83
N LEU A 104 -8.99 -9.49 5.51
CA LEU A 104 -10.36 -10.03 5.48
C LEU A 104 -11.34 -9.05 6.11
N GLU A 105 -12.47 -8.87 5.44
CA GLU A 105 -13.61 -8.09 5.89
C GLU A 105 -14.72 -9.02 6.35
N ILE A 106 -15.01 -8.97 7.63
CA ILE A 106 -15.91 -9.89 8.31
C ILE A 106 -17.14 -9.14 8.78
N GLY A 107 -18.30 -9.49 8.24
CA GLY A 107 -19.58 -8.94 8.67
C GLY A 107 -20.10 -9.64 9.93
N ILE A 108 -20.38 -8.87 10.97
CA ILE A 108 -21.00 -9.33 12.22
C ILE A 108 -22.19 -8.41 12.53
N GLY A 109 -23.40 -8.87 12.26
CA GLY A 109 -24.59 -8.02 12.36
C GLY A 109 -24.57 -6.85 11.39
N GLY A 110 -24.57 -5.62 11.90
CA GLY A 110 -24.45 -4.39 11.11
C GLY A 110 -23.02 -3.84 11.00
N ILE A 111 -22.06 -4.51 11.64
CA ILE A 111 -20.65 -4.07 11.70
C ILE A 111 -19.79 -4.89 10.75
N THR A 112 -18.83 -4.26 10.11
CA THR A 112 -17.77 -4.95 9.35
C THR A 112 -16.44 -4.76 10.07
N LEU A 113 -15.80 -5.87 10.43
CA LEU A 113 -14.46 -5.88 11.02
C LEU A 113 -13.42 -6.24 9.96
N ILE A 114 -12.29 -5.55 9.98
CA ILE A 114 -11.13 -5.83 9.14
C ILE A 114 -10.07 -6.49 9.98
N ALA A 115 -9.60 -7.65 9.57
CA ALA A 115 -8.45 -8.32 10.18
C ALA A 115 -7.15 -7.66 9.71
N GLU A 116 -6.34 -7.14 10.64
CA GLU A 116 -5.12 -6.40 10.30
C GLU A 116 -3.87 -7.06 10.88
N SER A 117 -2.84 -7.17 10.05
CA SER A 117 -1.47 -7.54 10.42
C SER A 117 -0.58 -6.29 10.57
N GLY A 118 0.67 -6.46 10.98
CA GLY A 118 1.64 -5.37 11.04
C GLY A 118 1.84 -4.70 9.69
N ARG A 119 1.91 -5.46 8.60
CA ARG A 119 2.04 -4.92 7.23
C ARG A 119 0.79 -4.19 6.78
N SER A 120 -0.40 -4.74 7.03
CA SER A 120 -1.65 -4.05 6.65
C SER A 120 -1.83 -2.73 7.40
N VAL A 121 -1.38 -2.67 8.67
CA VAL A 121 -1.32 -1.42 9.45
C VAL A 121 -0.36 -0.41 8.82
N ALA A 122 0.85 -0.85 8.45
CA ALA A 122 1.83 0.01 7.78
C ALA A 122 1.32 0.50 6.41
N LEU A 123 0.70 -0.39 5.62
CA LEU A 123 0.07 -0.01 4.35
C LEU A 123 -1.06 1.01 4.56
N ARG A 124 -1.92 0.79 5.57
CA ARG A 124 -2.97 1.75 5.93
C ARG A 124 -2.39 3.12 6.28
N GLY A 125 -1.35 3.16 7.10
CA GLY A 125 -0.64 4.41 7.44
C GLY A 125 -0.12 5.13 6.20
N PHE A 126 0.51 4.41 5.27
CA PHE A 126 0.97 4.96 4.00
C PHE A 126 -0.20 5.47 3.13
N LEU A 127 -1.29 4.71 3.01
CA LEU A 127 -2.48 5.13 2.25
C LEU A 127 -3.16 6.35 2.88
N SER A 128 -3.16 6.48 4.22
CA SER A 128 -3.64 7.68 4.91
C SER A 128 -2.76 8.90 4.57
N ARG A 129 -1.43 8.73 4.44
CA ARG A 129 -0.55 9.80 3.93
C ARG A 129 -0.91 10.20 2.51
N VAL A 130 -1.24 9.22 1.65
CA VAL A 130 -1.57 9.46 0.24
C VAL A 130 -2.94 10.12 0.09
N LEU A 131 -3.95 9.69 0.85
CA LEU A 131 -5.36 10.04 0.66
C LEU A 131 -5.88 11.11 1.64
N GLY A 132 -5.31 11.18 2.85
CA GLY A 132 -5.70 12.09 3.92
C GLY A 132 -5.87 11.39 5.26
N TRP A 133 -5.68 12.17 6.35
CA TRP A 133 -5.85 11.66 7.73
C TRP A 133 -7.14 12.11 8.39
N ARG A 134 -7.91 12.98 7.73
CA ARG A 134 -9.18 13.44 8.28
C ARG A 134 -10.18 12.28 8.36
N SER A 135 -11.11 12.36 9.30
CA SER A 135 -12.12 11.32 9.53
C SER A 135 -12.93 10.98 8.27
N GLU A 136 -13.24 11.99 7.45
CA GLU A 136 -13.93 11.78 6.18
C GLU A 136 -13.10 11.03 5.12
N CYS A 137 -11.78 10.88 5.33
CA CYS A 137 -10.92 10.10 4.45
C CYS A 137 -10.80 8.62 4.86
N THR A 138 -11.33 8.23 6.02
CA THR A 138 -11.21 6.85 6.53
C THR A 138 -11.80 5.82 5.57
N ASP A 139 -12.99 6.08 5.03
CA ASP A 139 -13.62 5.21 4.03
C ASP A 139 -12.80 5.12 2.73
N LEU A 140 -12.19 6.23 2.29
CA LEU A 140 -11.33 6.23 1.10
C LEU A 140 -10.10 5.36 1.31
N VAL A 141 -9.51 5.41 2.50
CA VAL A 141 -8.35 4.57 2.87
C VAL A 141 -8.75 3.10 2.91
N ASP A 142 -9.92 2.77 3.48
CA ASP A 142 -10.42 1.41 3.54
C ASP A 142 -10.76 0.86 2.14
N HIS A 143 -11.36 1.68 1.28
CA HIS A 143 -11.57 1.32 -0.13
C HIS A 143 -10.26 1.11 -0.88
N ALA A 144 -9.23 1.92 -0.61
CA ALA A 144 -7.91 1.74 -1.22
C ALA A 144 -7.24 0.44 -0.74
N LEU A 145 -7.31 0.11 0.55
CA LEU A 145 -6.84 -1.18 1.08
C LEU A 145 -7.55 -2.35 0.42
N ARG A 146 -8.88 -2.27 0.28
CA ARG A 146 -9.68 -3.27 -0.43
C ARG A 146 -9.21 -3.40 -1.89
N SER A 147 -8.98 -2.28 -2.59
CA SER A 147 -8.51 -2.29 -3.99
C SER A 147 -7.14 -2.97 -4.11
N VAL A 148 -6.20 -2.69 -3.20
CA VAL A 148 -4.89 -3.36 -3.17
C VAL A 148 -5.06 -4.87 -2.94
N ARG A 149 -5.87 -5.27 -1.96
CA ARG A 149 -6.14 -6.69 -1.69
C ARG A 149 -6.81 -7.39 -2.87
N MET A 150 -7.86 -6.78 -3.46
CA MET A 150 -8.58 -7.34 -4.60
C MET A 150 -7.68 -7.48 -5.83
N ALA A 151 -6.82 -6.49 -6.09
CA ALA A 151 -5.83 -6.57 -7.15
C ALA A 151 -4.92 -7.78 -6.95
N ALA A 152 -4.44 -7.98 -5.73
CA ALA A 152 -3.58 -9.10 -5.37
C ALA A 152 -4.30 -10.46 -5.49
N THR A 153 -5.46 -10.63 -4.86
CA THR A 153 -6.15 -11.92 -4.77
C THR A 153 -6.87 -12.32 -6.05
N ARG A 154 -7.43 -11.35 -6.80
CA ARG A 154 -8.18 -11.60 -8.04
C ARG A 154 -7.39 -11.29 -9.30
N ARG A 155 -6.10 -10.98 -9.18
CA ARG A 155 -5.20 -10.63 -10.32
C ARG A 155 -5.75 -9.50 -11.20
N LEU A 156 -6.46 -8.56 -10.57
CA LEU A 156 -6.93 -7.36 -11.23
C LEU A 156 -5.78 -6.35 -11.31
N ALA A 157 -5.85 -5.42 -12.26
CA ALA A 157 -4.92 -4.31 -12.28
C ALA A 157 -5.13 -3.43 -11.03
N LEU A 158 -4.04 -3.04 -10.37
CA LEU A 158 -4.07 -1.97 -9.37
C LEU A 158 -3.95 -0.64 -10.11
N VAL A 159 -4.95 0.21 -9.97
CA VAL A 159 -5.03 1.48 -10.71
C VAL A 159 -4.85 2.66 -9.77
N LEU A 160 -3.93 3.56 -10.11
CA LEU A 160 -3.68 4.81 -9.40
C LEU A 160 -3.92 5.98 -10.33
N CYS A 161 -4.69 6.97 -9.89
CA CYS A 161 -4.96 8.20 -10.64
C CYS A 161 -4.63 9.44 -9.80
N GLY A 162 -4.13 10.48 -10.45
CA GLY A 162 -3.83 11.76 -9.79
C GLY A 162 -2.73 12.56 -10.48
N ASP A 163 -2.35 13.65 -9.84
CA ASP A 163 -1.36 14.57 -10.36
C ASP A 163 0.07 14.06 -10.18
N GLY A 164 0.93 14.39 -11.15
CA GLY A 164 2.35 14.04 -11.12
C GLY A 164 2.67 12.63 -11.61
N ASP A 165 3.86 12.15 -11.26
CA ASP A 165 4.32 10.78 -11.59
C ASP A 165 4.05 9.85 -10.42
N LEU A 166 2.96 9.10 -10.47
CA LEU A 166 2.53 8.21 -9.40
C LEU A 166 3.33 6.89 -9.28
N VAL A 167 4.32 6.66 -10.14
CA VAL A 167 5.17 5.46 -10.05
C VAL A 167 5.87 5.32 -8.70
N PRO A 168 6.41 6.37 -8.06
CA PRO A 168 6.95 6.26 -6.70
C PRO A 168 5.90 5.81 -5.68
N THR A 169 4.69 6.39 -5.72
CA THR A 169 3.57 6.00 -4.86
C THR A 169 3.19 4.52 -5.07
N ALA A 170 3.09 4.09 -6.33
CA ALA A 170 2.85 2.68 -6.69
C ALA A 170 3.93 1.75 -6.13
N ARG A 171 5.22 2.15 -6.23
CA ARG A 171 6.35 1.41 -5.66
C ARG A 171 6.26 1.31 -4.13
N SER A 172 5.82 2.36 -3.46
CA SER A 172 5.65 2.34 -2.00
C SER A 172 4.49 1.44 -1.59
N ILE A 173 3.35 1.47 -2.30
CA ILE A 173 2.25 0.52 -2.07
C ILE A 173 2.74 -0.93 -2.25
N HIS A 174 3.47 -1.21 -3.35
CA HIS A 174 4.05 -2.52 -3.59
C HIS A 174 4.96 -2.98 -2.44
N ARG A 175 5.86 -2.11 -1.96
CA ARG A 175 6.78 -2.42 -0.86
C ARG A 175 6.05 -2.72 0.46
N HIS A 176 4.98 -2.01 0.76
CA HIS A 176 4.15 -2.28 1.94
C HIS A 176 3.32 -3.55 1.79
N ALA A 177 2.81 -3.84 0.59
CA ALA A 177 1.97 -5.02 0.35
C ALA A 177 2.79 -6.31 0.20
N LEU A 178 3.91 -6.28 -0.56
CA LEU A 178 4.68 -7.48 -0.92
C LEU A 178 6.04 -7.61 -0.24
N GLY A 179 6.54 -6.49 0.31
CA GLY A 179 7.90 -6.41 0.83
C GLY A 179 8.90 -5.83 -0.17
N ARG A 180 10.11 -5.55 0.33
CA ARG A 180 11.18 -4.88 -0.45
C ARG A 180 11.91 -5.83 -1.40
N ASP A 181 11.83 -7.13 -1.13
CA ASP A 181 12.58 -8.16 -1.85
C ASP A 181 11.89 -8.62 -3.13
N ARG A 182 10.64 -8.23 -3.34
CA ARG A 182 9.90 -8.54 -4.57
C ARG A 182 10.18 -7.51 -5.66
N PRO A 183 10.32 -7.94 -6.92
CA PRO A 183 10.64 -7.03 -8.01
C PRO A 183 9.49 -6.03 -8.27
N PHE A 184 9.86 -4.75 -8.40
CA PHE A 184 8.97 -3.71 -8.90
C PHE A 184 9.59 -3.11 -10.16
N VAL A 185 9.03 -3.41 -11.30
CA VAL A 185 9.54 -3.07 -12.63
C VAL A 185 8.64 -2.06 -13.31
N VAL A 186 9.23 -1.06 -13.95
CA VAL A 186 8.51 -0.07 -14.75
C VAL A 186 8.69 -0.39 -16.23
N CYS A 187 7.63 -0.29 -17.00
CA CYS A 187 7.73 -0.23 -18.45
C CYS A 187 7.37 1.18 -18.94
N ASP A 188 8.37 1.95 -19.36
CA ASP A 188 8.20 3.24 -20.02
C ASP A 188 9.03 3.26 -21.29
N PRO A 189 8.40 3.07 -22.48
CA PRO A 189 9.10 2.98 -23.76
C PRO A 189 9.77 4.30 -24.19
N ARG A 190 9.50 5.41 -23.48
CA ARG A 190 10.15 6.70 -23.72
C ARG A 190 11.45 6.87 -22.93
N ARG A 191 11.77 5.90 -22.07
CA ARG A 191 13.00 5.90 -21.26
C ARG A 191 13.86 4.71 -21.64
N ARG A 192 15.17 4.90 -21.65
CA ARG A 192 16.09 3.78 -21.83
C ARG A 192 15.99 2.79 -20.66
N GLN A 193 16.35 1.55 -20.95
CA GLN A 193 16.51 0.55 -19.91
C GLN A 193 17.55 1.03 -18.89
N VAL A 194 17.19 0.95 -17.62
CA VAL A 194 18.03 1.31 -16.47
C VAL A 194 17.80 0.35 -15.32
N LYS A 195 18.87 0.02 -14.59
CA LYS A 195 18.78 -0.76 -13.36
C LYS A 195 18.13 0.05 -12.23
N ALA A 196 17.57 -0.67 -11.25
CA ALA A 196 17.00 -0.05 -10.05
C ALA A 196 18.08 0.74 -9.28
N THR A 197 17.63 1.85 -8.68
CA THR A 197 18.42 2.67 -7.75
C THR A 197 17.54 3.00 -6.53
N VAL A 198 18.13 3.59 -5.50
CA VAL A 198 17.36 4.12 -4.34
C VAL A 198 16.20 5.01 -4.83
N ARG A 199 16.48 5.86 -5.82
CA ARG A 199 15.55 6.85 -6.36
C ARG A 199 14.53 6.32 -7.35
N SER A 200 14.86 5.32 -8.13
CA SER A 200 14.04 4.85 -9.26
C SER A 200 13.98 3.33 -9.34
N ALA A 201 12.83 2.84 -9.73
CA ALA A 201 12.67 1.43 -10.10
C ALA A 201 13.43 1.11 -11.41
N GLU A 202 13.66 -0.16 -11.64
CA GLU A 202 14.16 -0.68 -12.90
C GLU A 202 13.18 -0.36 -14.02
N ASN A 203 13.70 0.04 -15.19
CA ASN A 203 12.85 0.39 -16.35
C ASN A 203 13.27 -0.40 -17.58
N TYR A 204 12.26 -0.86 -18.30
CA TYR A 204 12.36 -1.48 -19.61
C TYR A 204 11.57 -0.68 -20.63
N ASP A 205 11.96 -0.76 -21.90
CA ASP A 205 11.25 -0.16 -23.03
C ASP A 205 10.32 -1.16 -23.74
N SER A 206 10.56 -2.47 -23.60
CA SER A 206 9.67 -3.55 -24.05
C SER A 206 8.80 -4.08 -22.91
N GLY A 207 7.50 -4.25 -23.17
CA GLY A 207 6.54 -4.76 -22.22
C GLY A 207 6.80 -6.21 -21.83
N MET A 208 7.13 -7.08 -22.78
CA MET A 208 7.41 -8.49 -22.52
C MET A 208 8.71 -8.69 -21.73
N GLN A 209 9.74 -7.87 -21.98
CA GLN A 209 10.95 -7.91 -21.15
C GLN A 209 10.66 -7.44 -19.71
N ALA A 210 9.88 -6.36 -19.57
CA ALA A 210 9.46 -5.85 -18.27
C ALA A 210 8.59 -6.89 -17.51
N LEU A 211 7.70 -7.59 -18.21
CA LEU A 211 6.88 -8.64 -17.63
C LEU A 211 7.73 -9.79 -17.08
N ALA A 212 8.69 -10.27 -17.86
CA ALA A 212 9.60 -11.33 -17.43
C ALA A 212 10.43 -10.92 -16.19
N ALA A 213 10.94 -9.67 -16.18
CA ALA A 213 11.69 -9.14 -15.05
C ALA A 213 10.82 -8.89 -13.80
N ALA A 214 9.50 -8.72 -13.96
CA ALA A 214 8.56 -8.49 -12.87
C ALA A 214 8.01 -9.79 -12.23
N THR A 215 8.46 -10.96 -12.67
CA THR A 215 7.97 -12.25 -12.16
C THR A 215 8.09 -12.35 -10.64
N GLY A 216 7.00 -12.70 -9.96
CA GLY A 216 6.89 -12.72 -8.50
C GLY A 216 6.72 -11.34 -7.86
N GLY A 217 6.48 -10.29 -8.65
CA GLY A 217 6.35 -8.93 -8.20
C GLY A 217 5.35 -8.09 -9.01
N SER A 218 5.67 -6.83 -9.29
CA SER A 218 4.78 -5.91 -9.99
C SER A 218 5.38 -5.32 -11.25
N LEU A 219 4.56 -5.27 -12.31
CA LEU A 219 4.81 -4.51 -13.52
C LEU A 219 4.01 -3.20 -13.48
N CYS A 220 4.69 -2.07 -13.49
CA CYS A 220 4.06 -0.75 -13.47
C CYS A 220 4.14 -0.08 -14.85
N VAL A 221 3.01 0.38 -15.35
CA VAL A 221 2.89 1.13 -16.61
C VAL A 221 2.20 2.48 -16.38
N ARG A 222 2.45 3.42 -17.28
CA ARG A 222 1.66 4.66 -17.36
C ARG A 222 0.62 4.54 -18.45
N SER A 223 -0.65 4.82 -18.15
CA SER A 223 -1.78 4.67 -19.10
C SER A 223 -1.54 5.35 -20.44
N ARG A 224 -0.85 6.49 -20.46
CA ARG A 224 -0.54 7.28 -21.68
C ARG A 224 0.80 6.95 -22.33
N ARG A 225 1.52 5.92 -21.86
CA ARG A 225 2.86 5.52 -22.32
C ARG A 225 3.00 4.01 -22.32
N LEU A 226 2.05 3.34 -22.93
CA LEU A 226 2.08 1.89 -23.04
C LEU A 226 3.13 1.46 -24.07
N PRO A 227 3.81 0.32 -23.85
CA PRO A 227 4.71 -0.27 -24.84
C PRO A 227 3.93 -0.79 -26.05
N ARG A 228 4.62 -0.99 -27.17
CA ARG A 228 3.99 -1.44 -28.43
C ARG A 228 3.40 -2.86 -28.32
N ASP A 229 4.06 -3.70 -27.52
CA ASP A 229 3.70 -5.09 -27.23
C ASP A 229 2.74 -5.23 -26.01
N PHE A 230 2.03 -4.16 -25.64
CA PHE A 230 1.18 -4.18 -24.44
C PHE A 230 0.01 -5.16 -24.55
N SER A 231 -0.53 -5.40 -25.75
CA SER A 231 -1.56 -6.42 -25.97
C SER A 231 -1.06 -7.84 -25.62
N GLU A 232 0.19 -8.14 -25.93
CA GLU A 232 0.84 -9.40 -25.59
C GLU A 232 1.06 -9.51 -24.08
N VAL A 233 1.47 -8.41 -23.44
CA VAL A 233 1.58 -8.33 -21.96
C VAL A 233 0.24 -8.65 -21.29
N ILE A 234 -0.86 -8.04 -21.76
CA ILE A 234 -2.19 -8.31 -21.20
C ILE A 234 -2.62 -9.77 -21.45
N ALA A 235 -2.30 -10.34 -22.59
CA ALA A 235 -2.57 -11.74 -22.87
C ALA A 235 -1.81 -12.68 -21.92
N ALA A 236 -0.52 -12.40 -21.70
CA ALA A 236 0.32 -13.17 -20.79
C ALA A 236 -0.08 -13.01 -19.32
N LEU A 237 -0.59 -11.84 -18.91
CA LEU A 237 -1.09 -11.61 -17.54
C LEU A 237 -2.40 -12.37 -17.25
N ARG A 238 -3.15 -12.79 -18.28
CA ARG A 238 -4.36 -13.61 -18.13
C ARG A 238 -4.05 -15.08 -17.92
N ASP A 239 -2.81 -15.50 -18.15
CA ASP A 239 -2.36 -16.86 -17.84
C ASP A 239 -2.56 -17.13 -16.35
N PRO A 240 -3.23 -18.25 -15.97
CA PRO A 240 -3.39 -18.64 -14.57
C PRO A 240 -2.08 -18.80 -13.81
N ASP A 241 -0.98 -19.10 -14.48
CA ASP A 241 0.35 -19.26 -13.90
C ASP A 241 1.13 -17.93 -13.81
N SER A 242 0.58 -16.84 -14.33
CA SER A 242 1.22 -15.53 -14.23
C SER A 242 1.35 -15.09 -12.78
N ARG A 243 2.57 -14.74 -12.37
CA ARG A 243 2.92 -14.27 -11.01
C ARG A 243 3.25 -12.79 -10.99
N VAL A 244 2.64 -12.01 -11.87
CA VAL A 244 2.91 -10.58 -11.97
C VAL A 244 1.64 -9.79 -11.70
N GLN A 245 1.74 -8.81 -10.78
CA GLN A 245 0.71 -7.82 -10.53
C GLN A 245 0.86 -6.65 -11.49
N LEU A 246 -0.16 -6.37 -12.29
CA LEU A 246 -0.19 -5.14 -13.10
C LEU A 246 -0.56 -3.94 -12.23
N VAL A 247 0.25 -2.88 -12.33
CA VAL A 247 -0.03 -1.58 -11.72
C VAL A 247 -0.10 -0.53 -12.83
N VAL A 248 -1.18 0.25 -12.86
CA VAL A 248 -1.41 1.28 -13.88
C VAL A 248 -1.48 2.64 -13.23
N CYS A 249 -0.65 3.58 -13.69
CA CYS A 249 -0.66 4.96 -13.24
C CYS A 249 -1.25 5.87 -14.33
N GLY A 250 -2.36 6.54 -14.02
CA GLY A 250 -3.07 7.49 -14.89
C GLY A 250 -3.17 8.87 -14.27
N ARG A 251 -3.67 9.85 -15.04
CA ARG A 251 -3.97 11.20 -14.52
C ARG A 251 -5.39 11.29 -14.02
N THR A 252 -6.32 10.70 -14.74
CA THR A 252 -7.75 10.74 -14.45
C THR A 252 -8.30 9.31 -14.40
N PRO A 253 -9.45 9.07 -13.75
CA PRO A 253 -10.12 7.77 -13.79
C PRO A 253 -10.39 7.28 -15.22
N ASP A 254 -10.74 8.16 -16.16
CA ASP A 254 -11.03 7.82 -17.55
C ASP A 254 -9.80 7.22 -18.26
N ASP A 255 -8.59 7.68 -17.93
CA ASP A 255 -7.35 7.08 -18.45
C ASP A 255 -7.21 5.60 -18.07
N CYS A 256 -7.98 5.16 -17.08
CA CYS A 256 -7.84 3.86 -16.44
C CYS A 256 -9.08 2.95 -16.64
N GLU A 257 -10.14 3.44 -17.26
CA GLU A 257 -11.39 2.71 -17.51
C GLU A 257 -11.16 1.34 -18.21
N PRO A 258 -10.23 1.21 -19.18
CA PRO A 258 -9.99 -0.07 -19.87
C PRO A 258 -9.58 -1.22 -18.95
N TYR A 259 -9.09 -0.92 -17.74
CA TYR A 259 -8.60 -1.93 -16.81
C TYR A 259 -9.69 -2.48 -15.88
N ARG A 260 -10.93 -1.95 -15.96
CA ARG A 260 -12.10 -2.42 -15.17
C ARG A 260 -11.84 -2.57 -13.68
N ALA A 261 -10.99 -1.72 -13.13
CA ALA A 261 -10.65 -1.68 -11.71
C ALA A 261 -11.07 -0.34 -11.10
N VAL A 262 -11.46 -0.35 -9.84
CA VAL A 262 -11.75 0.89 -9.11
C VAL A 262 -10.43 1.60 -8.81
N PRO A 263 -10.20 2.81 -9.36
CA PRO A 263 -8.94 3.51 -9.17
C PRO A 263 -8.82 4.07 -7.75
N ILE A 264 -7.61 4.02 -7.21
CA ILE A 264 -7.21 4.82 -6.06
C ILE A 264 -6.88 6.22 -6.57
N THR A 265 -7.75 7.17 -6.29
CA THR A 265 -7.57 8.57 -6.73
C THR A 265 -6.83 9.36 -5.66
N VAL A 266 -5.61 9.77 -5.99
CA VAL A 266 -4.75 10.58 -5.12
C VAL A 266 -5.19 12.05 -5.19
N PRO A 267 -5.65 12.67 -4.09
CA PRO A 267 -6.08 14.05 -4.09
C PRO A 267 -4.91 15.01 -4.33
N ALA A 268 -5.18 16.14 -4.97
CA ALA A 268 -4.18 17.17 -5.17
C ALA A 268 -3.70 17.75 -3.82
N ILE A 269 -2.41 18.04 -3.69
CA ILE A 269 -1.84 18.61 -2.46
C ILE A 269 -2.50 19.94 -2.09
N ALA A 270 -2.90 20.74 -3.08
CA ALA A 270 -3.58 22.02 -2.84
C ALA A 270 -4.87 21.88 -1.99
N SER A 271 -5.55 20.73 -2.04
CA SER A 271 -6.72 20.45 -1.19
C SER A 271 -6.36 19.97 0.24
N ARG A 272 -5.05 19.83 0.54
CA ARG A 272 -4.52 19.22 1.76
C ARG A 272 -3.46 20.08 2.45
N GLU A 273 -3.55 21.38 2.30
CA GLU A 273 -2.53 22.32 2.81
C GLU A 273 -2.31 22.19 4.33
N ALA A 274 -3.37 21.98 5.10
CA ALA A 274 -3.27 21.75 6.55
C ALA A 274 -2.48 20.49 6.95
N GLU A 275 -2.36 19.51 6.06
CA GLU A 275 -1.63 18.26 6.29
C GLU A 275 -0.19 18.30 5.74
N LEU A 276 0.18 19.36 5.02
CA LEU A 276 1.43 19.43 4.24
C LEU A 276 2.68 19.20 5.10
N ASP A 277 2.75 19.79 6.29
CA ASP A 277 3.90 19.62 7.19
C ASP A 277 4.07 18.18 7.66
N ARG A 278 2.97 17.53 7.96
CA ARG A 278 2.96 16.11 8.32
C ARG A 278 3.41 15.24 7.15
N ILE A 279 2.89 15.51 5.94
CA ILE A 279 3.27 14.81 4.71
C ILE A 279 4.78 14.93 4.49
N ILE A 280 5.34 16.13 4.55
CA ILE A 280 6.77 16.37 4.36
C ILE A 280 7.60 15.62 5.41
N THR A 281 7.16 15.66 6.68
CA THR A 281 7.86 14.99 7.79
C THR A 281 7.89 13.47 7.59
N GLU A 282 6.77 12.85 7.26
CA GLU A 282 6.71 11.40 7.06
C GLU A 282 7.53 10.95 5.83
N TYR A 283 7.57 11.73 4.73
CA TYR A 283 8.47 11.44 3.61
C TYR A 283 9.95 11.63 3.96
N ALA A 284 10.27 12.57 4.86
CA ALA A 284 11.63 12.73 5.34
C ALA A 284 12.06 11.54 6.21
N GLU A 285 11.17 11.02 7.07
CA GLU A 285 11.43 9.80 7.86
C GLU A 285 11.69 8.59 6.95
N ASP A 286 10.88 8.40 5.91
CA ASP A 286 11.10 7.35 4.92
C ASP A 286 12.44 7.50 4.20
N ALA A 287 12.78 8.72 3.81
CA ALA A 287 14.04 9.02 3.12
C ALA A 287 15.27 8.78 4.03
N MET A 288 15.17 9.15 5.31
CA MET A 288 16.22 8.84 6.30
C MET A 288 16.39 7.34 6.49
N ALA A 289 15.30 6.60 6.61
CA ALA A 289 15.33 5.13 6.70
C ALA A 289 15.94 4.48 5.44
N GLU A 290 15.58 4.96 4.25
CA GLU A 290 16.09 4.45 2.96
C GLU A 290 17.59 4.72 2.79
N LEU A 291 18.08 5.86 3.28
CA LEU A 291 19.49 6.26 3.18
C LEU A 291 20.33 5.78 4.38
N GLY A 292 19.72 5.15 5.39
CA GLY A 292 20.42 4.71 6.61
C GLY A 292 21.02 5.88 7.40
N THR A 293 20.30 7.01 7.49
CA THR A 293 20.77 8.23 8.16
C THR A 293 20.07 8.44 9.51
N PRO A 294 20.68 9.14 10.48
CA PRO A 294 20.06 9.43 11.75
C PRO A 294 18.85 10.38 11.59
N ARG A 295 17.89 10.30 12.51
CA ARG A 295 16.65 11.12 12.47
C ARG A 295 16.89 12.63 12.56
N THR A 296 18.10 13.05 12.93
CA THR A 296 18.51 14.47 13.00
C THR A 296 18.88 15.08 11.64
N GLY A 297 18.91 14.28 10.57
CA GLY A 297 19.31 14.73 9.23
C GLY A 297 18.29 15.61 8.49
N PHE A 298 17.12 15.90 9.07
CA PHE A 298 16.11 16.75 8.46
C PHE A 298 15.70 17.88 9.41
N LEU A 299 15.89 19.13 8.97
CA LEU A 299 15.72 20.32 9.79
C LEU A 299 14.42 21.09 9.45
N ALA A 300 14.02 22.00 10.34
CA ALA A 300 12.87 22.87 10.10
C ALA A 300 13.03 23.75 8.85
N VAL A 301 14.25 24.20 8.55
CA VAL A 301 14.54 24.96 7.33
C VAL A 301 14.35 24.14 6.05
N ASP A 302 14.61 22.82 6.10
CA ASP A 302 14.38 21.92 4.96
C ASP A 302 12.89 21.75 4.69
N ARG A 303 12.11 21.59 5.77
CA ARG A 303 10.64 21.49 5.67
C ARG A 303 10.05 22.77 5.07
N ALA A 304 10.44 23.95 5.56
CA ALA A 304 9.99 25.22 5.03
C ALA A 304 10.34 25.35 3.54
N TRP A 305 11.59 25.02 3.18
CA TRP A 305 12.03 25.07 1.80
C TRP A 305 11.24 24.13 0.87
N ILE A 306 10.94 22.91 1.31
CA ILE A 306 10.12 21.96 0.52
C ILE A 306 8.72 22.53 0.33
N ARG A 307 8.10 23.06 1.39
CA ARG A 307 6.77 23.69 1.32
C ARG A 307 6.71 24.74 0.23
N ASP A 308 7.71 25.60 0.17
CA ASP A 308 7.71 26.78 -0.71
C ASP A 308 8.14 26.42 -2.16
N HIS A 309 8.92 25.34 -2.36
CA HIS A 309 9.61 25.12 -3.65
C HIS A 309 9.42 23.74 -4.26
N ALA A 310 8.89 22.78 -3.52
CA ALA A 310 8.84 21.39 -3.96
C ALA A 310 7.61 20.61 -3.47
N ALA A 311 6.50 21.29 -3.20
CA ALA A 311 5.28 20.70 -2.67
C ALA A 311 4.11 20.67 -3.68
N ALA A 312 4.38 20.70 -4.98
CA ALA A 312 3.32 20.67 -5.98
C ALA A 312 2.61 19.29 -6.08
N SER A 313 3.26 18.20 -5.67
CA SER A 313 2.67 16.84 -5.63
C SER A 313 3.42 15.96 -4.63
N LEU A 314 2.77 14.86 -4.18
CA LEU A 314 3.42 13.87 -3.31
C LEU A 314 4.74 13.33 -3.88
N PRO A 315 4.82 12.93 -5.17
CA PRO A 315 6.09 12.49 -5.75
C PRO A 315 7.18 13.57 -5.79
N GLU A 316 6.79 14.85 -5.83
CA GLU A 316 7.77 15.93 -5.79
C GLU A 316 8.30 16.14 -4.37
N ILE A 317 7.46 16.04 -3.35
CA ILE A 317 7.85 16.05 -1.94
C ILE A 317 8.80 14.90 -1.64
N GLU A 318 8.42 13.67 -1.98
CA GLU A 318 9.25 12.46 -1.80
C GLU A 318 10.64 12.63 -2.42
N LYS A 319 10.68 13.12 -3.66
CA LYS A 319 11.92 13.37 -4.37
C LYS A 319 12.78 14.48 -3.74
N ALA A 320 12.15 15.51 -3.19
CA ALA A 320 12.84 16.62 -2.56
C ALA A 320 13.43 16.21 -1.20
N THR A 321 12.66 15.53 -0.36
CA THR A 321 13.11 15.02 0.94
C THR A 321 14.29 14.08 0.79
N LEU A 322 14.21 13.11 -0.13
CA LEU A 322 15.29 12.16 -0.40
C LEU A 322 16.58 12.87 -0.83
N ARG A 323 16.49 13.89 -1.68
CA ARG A 323 17.65 14.64 -2.15
C ARG A 323 18.27 15.53 -1.08
N LEU A 324 17.43 16.23 -0.31
CA LEU A 324 17.91 17.09 0.77
C LEU A 324 18.67 16.31 1.82
N ILE A 325 18.12 15.17 2.25
CA ILE A 325 18.78 14.32 3.23
C ILE A 325 20.09 13.76 2.69
N ALA A 326 20.11 13.31 1.43
CA ALA A 326 21.36 12.85 0.81
C ALA A 326 22.43 13.96 0.73
N ILE A 327 22.02 15.22 0.46
CA ILE A 327 22.93 16.37 0.41
C ILE A 327 23.49 16.65 1.81
N ARG A 328 22.64 16.76 2.82
CA ARG A 328 23.08 17.06 4.19
C ARG A 328 24.00 16.01 4.79
N GLU A 329 23.74 14.76 4.50
CA GLU A 329 24.50 13.62 5.03
C GLU A 329 25.73 13.25 4.18
N SER A 330 26.09 14.11 3.24
CA SER A 330 27.23 13.90 2.36
C SER A 330 28.21 15.04 2.41
N ARG A 331 29.51 14.74 2.36
CA ARG A 331 30.59 15.74 2.40
C ARG A 331 30.61 16.67 1.18
N ASN A 332 30.04 16.25 0.07
CA ASN A 332 29.98 16.98 -1.18
C ASN A 332 28.86 16.45 -2.09
N LEU A 333 28.54 17.20 -3.15
CA LEU A 333 27.49 16.86 -4.10
C LEU A 333 27.75 15.56 -4.88
N SER A 334 29.00 15.20 -5.11
CA SER A 334 29.33 13.94 -5.81
C SER A 334 28.96 12.74 -4.95
N ASN A 335 29.27 12.78 -3.65
CA ASN A 335 28.89 11.73 -2.71
C ASN A 335 27.36 11.65 -2.53
N ALA A 336 26.68 12.81 -2.45
CA ALA A 336 25.22 12.84 -2.40
C ALA A 336 24.59 12.22 -3.66
N ALA A 337 25.10 12.56 -4.83
CA ALA A 337 24.64 12.01 -6.10
C ALA A 337 24.87 10.50 -6.20
N ALA A 338 26.03 10.01 -5.75
CA ALA A 338 26.34 8.58 -5.70
C ALA A 338 25.36 7.82 -4.80
N ARG A 339 25.07 8.32 -3.60
CA ARG A 339 24.07 7.73 -2.68
C ARG A 339 22.67 7.65 -3.32
N LEU A 340 22.32 8.62 -4.16
CA LEU A 340 21.04 8.67 -4.88
C LEU A 340 21.04 7.83 -6.17
N GLY A 341 22.16 7.25 -6.57
CA GLY A 341 22.30 6.56 -7.86
C GLY A 341 22.05 7.49 -9.05
N MET A 342 22.61 8.72 -9.01
CA MET A 342 22.46 9.70 -10.09
C MET A 342 23.76 10.44 -10.41
N ALA A 343 23.82 11.05 -11.60
CA ALA A 343 24.95 11.86 -11.98
C ALA A 343 25.03 13.17 -11.17
N PRO A 344 26.24 13.61 -10.71
CA PRO A 344 26.41 14.87 -9.97
C PRO A 344 25.83 16.08 -10.69
N VAL A 345 26.01 16.17 -12.02
CA VAL A 345 25.46 17.25 -12.86
C VAL A 345 23.93 17.31 -12.78
N SER A 346 23.25 16.15 -12.66
CA SER A 346 21.79 16.11 -12.53
C SER A 346 21.33 16.63 -11.19
N LEU A 347 22.06 16.36 -10.11
CA LEU A 347 21.78 16.89 -8.77
C LEU A 347 22.04 18.41 -8.74
N SER A 348 23.17 18.86 -9.28
CA SER A 348 23.52 20.28 -9.38
C SER A 348 22.48 21.09 -10.16
N ARG A 349 22.02 20.59 -11.31
CA ARG A 349 20.93 21.21 -12.08
C ARG A 349 19.62 21.29 -11.28
N TRP A 350 19.31 20.26 -10.50
CA TRP A 350 18.11 20.25 -9.67
C TRP A 350 18.16 21.33 -8.57
N ILE A 351 19.33 21.50 -7.94
CA ILE A 351 19.62 22.54 -6.94
C ILE A 351 19.49 23.93 -7.57
N GLY A 352 20.19 24.16 -8.70
CA GLY A 352 20.20 25.46 -9.36
C GLY A 352 18.82 25.92 -9.83
N ARG A 353 17.98 25.01 -10.34
CA ARG A 353 16.60 25.34 -10.75
C ARG A 353 15.71 25.78 -9.60
N ARG A 354 16.00 25.38 -8.37
CA ARG A 354 15.19 25.63 -7.18
C ARG A 354 15.79 26.67 -6.24
N ARG A 355 16.88 27.33 -6.65
CA ARG A 355 17.57 28.39 -5.88
C ARG A 355 17.75 28.00 -4.41
N MET A 356 18.32 26.80 -4.19
CA MET A 356 18.48 26.26 -2.85
C MET A 356 19.41 27.14 -2.02
N PRO A 357 19.04 27.50 -0.76
CA PRO A 357 19.87 28.35 0.09
C PRO A 357 21.21 27.68 0.41
N MET A 358 22.27 28.51 0.54
CA MET A 358 23.62 28.03 0.91
C MET A 358 23.65 27.25 2.24
N GLN A 359 22.72 27.55 3.16
CA GLN A 359 22.61 26.86 4.45
C GLN A 359 22.20 25.37 4.33
N ILE A 360 21.70 24.95 3.19
CA ILE A 360 21.29 23.55 2.90
C ILE A 360 22.38 22.80 2.16
N LEU A 361 23.31 23.52 1.52
CA LEU A 361 24.40 22.91 0.76
C LEU A 361 25.55 22.45 1.68
N PRO A 362 26.24 21.32 1.33
CA PRO A 362 27.36 20.81 2.09
C PRO A 362 28.61 21.71 2.00
#